data_0918011b38a8727d629cad48c5f820c3
#
_entry.id   0918011b38a8727d629cad48c5f820c3
#
_cell.length_a   1.000
_cell.length_b   1.000
_cell.length_c   1.000
_cell.angle_alpha   90.00
_cell.angle_beta   90.00
_cell.angle_gamma   90.00
#
_symmetry.space_group_name_H-M   'P 1'
#
loop_
_entity.id
_entity.type
_entity.pdbx_description
1 polymer ?
#
loop_
_entity_poly.entity_id
_entity_poly.type
_entity_poly.pdbx_seq_one_letter_code
_entity_poly.pdbx_strand_id
1 'polypeptide(L)'
;MGIIESMRLDGKAIYVTGAASGIGKAAAAAFAEAGADVAIADINIEGAEEVAKEIADATGSKTISVQCDVTKQEQVEAMVAKIAETYGKLDACFNNAGIAVNAPAEEMTLEQWQKVIDINLTGIFLCSTAAGRVMLKQGYGSIINTASMSGHIVNVPQPQCGYNASKAGVSLLTKSLAVEWAKKGVRVNCISPGYIGTDLIMTREDLKPLIEQWNAMGPLGRLGRPEELQSILVYLAGDTSSFTTGSDIIVDGAFTCF
;
A
#
# COMPACT_ATOMS: atom_id res chain seq x y z
N MET A 1 -2.00 29.66 3.74
CA MET A 1 -1.17 28.55 3.22
C MET A 1 -1.64 28.24 1.84
N GLY A 2 -0.76 28.19 0.84
CA GLY A 2 -1.12 27.81 -0.53
C GLY A 2 -1.41 26.32 -0.62
N ILE A 3 -2.17 25.88 -1.65
CA ILE A 3 -2.56 24.46 -1.81
C ILE A 3 -1.33 23.54 -1.92
N ILE A 4 -0.30 23.94 -2.62
CA ILE A 4 0.93 23.14 -2.76
C ILE A 4 1.61 22.96 -1.40
N GLU A 5 1.68 24.04 -0.61
CA GLU A 5 2.26 24.00 0.73
C GLU A 5 1.45 23.12 1.69
N SER A 6 0.12 23.11 1.57
CA SER A 6 -0.73 22.26 2.40
C SER A 6 -0.62 20.77 2.08
N MET A 7 -0.10 20.41 0.90
CA MET A 7 0.16 19.01 0.52
C MET A 7 1.52 18.49 1.02
N ARG A 8 2.36 19.33 1.60
CA ARG A 8 3.62 18.88 2.18
C ARG A 8 3.38 18.02 3.42
N LEU A 9 4.31 17.11 3.65
CA LEU A 9 4.30 16.17 4.76
C LEU A 9 5.42 16.47 5.77
N ASP A 10 5.90 17.72 5.81
CA ASP A 10 7.01 18.13 6.66
C ASP A 10 6.79 17.72 8.11
N GLY A 11 7.77 17.04 8.66
CA GLY A 11 7.77 16.55 10.03
C GLY A 11 6.77 15.43 10.31
N LYS A 12 6.10 14.85 9.33
CA LYS A 12 5.28 13.63 9.51
C LYS A 12 6.15 12.38 9.51
N ALA A 13 5.76 11.40 10.32
CA ALA A 13 6.35 10.08 10.41
C ALA A 13 5.45 9.07 9.71
N ILE A 14 5.98 8.37 8.71
CA ILE A 14 5.20 7.45 7.85
C ILE A 14 5.94 6.13 7.71
N TYR A 15 5.23 5.01 7.71
CA TYR A 15 5.82 3.75 7.26
C TYR A 15 5.13 3.19 6.01
N VAL A 16 5.89 2.40 5.26
CA VAL A 16 5.41 1.65 4.09
C VAL A 16 5.82 0.20 4.22
N THR A 17 4.87 -0.75 4.05
CA THR A 17 5.17 -2.18 3.99
C THR A 17 5.31 -2.66 2.54
N GLY A 18 6.17 -3.68 2.31
CA GLY A 18 6.50 -4.11 0.94
C GLY A 18 7.23 -3.00 0.18
N ALA A 19 8.11 -2.29 0.87
CA ALA A 19 8.70 -1.05 0.38
C ALA A 19 10.09 -1.23 -0.25
N ALA A 20 10.63 -2.45 -0.28
CA ALA A 20 11.89 -2.74 -0.96
C ALA A 20 11.79 -2.66 -2.50
N SER A 21 10.59 -2.58 -3.08
CA SER A 21 10.41 -2.52 -4.53
C SER A 21 9.04 -1.96 -4.95
N GLY A 22 8.87 -1.75 -6.26
CA GLY A 22 7.58 -1.51 -6.90
C GLY A 22 6.80 -0.31 -6.35
N ILE A 23 5.50 -0.51 -6.13
CA ILE A 23 4.58 0.53 -5.64
C ILE A 23 5.01 1.03 -4.25
N GLY A 24 5.45 0.13 -3.37
CA GLY A 24 5.90 0.49 -2.03
C GLY A 24 7.14 1.40 -2.04
N LYS A 25 8.15 1.08 -2.86
CA LYS A 25 9.34 1.92 -3.05
C LYS A 25 8.96 3.31 -3.58
N ALA A 26 8.14 3.35 -4.64
CA ALA A 26 7.69 4.61 -5.23
C ALA A 26 6.88 5.47 -4.24
N ALA A 27 6.03 4.85 -3.43
CA ALA A 27 5.28 5.53 -2.39
C ALA A 27 6.19 6.11 -1.29
N ALA A 28 7.17 5.33 -0.82
CA ALA A 28 8.12 5.77 0.18
C ALA A 28 8.94 6.97 -0.31
N ALA A 29 9.41 6.94 -1.56
CA ALA A 29 10.11 8.05 -2.19
C ALA A 29 9.22 9.31 -2.23
N ALA A 30 7.97 9.19 -2.66
CA ALA A 30 7.05 10.32 -2.72
C ALA A 30 6.74 10.94 -1.36
N PHE A 31 6.58 10.13 -0.32
CA PHE A 31 6.39 10.66 1.04
C PHE A 31 7.61 11.42 1.53
N ALA A 32 8.81 10.92 1.25
CA ALA A 32 10.05 11.60 1.61
C ALA A 32 10.25 12.91 0.80
N GLU A 33 10.00 12.91 -0.50
CA GLU A 33 10.02 14.11 -1.34
C GLU A 33 9.01 15.18 -0.86
N ALA A 34 7.87 14.74 -0.34
CA ALA A 34 6.89 15.62 0.26
C ALA A 34 7.31 16.16 1.65
N GLY A 35 8.41 15.65 2.24
CA GLY A 35 9.00 16.13 3.49
C GLY A 35 8.80 15.23 4.71
N ALA A 36 8.26 14.00 4.54
CA ALA A 36 8.09 13.08 5.65
C ALA A 36 9.37 12.34 6.02
N ASP A 37 9.49 11.93 7.28
CA ASP A 37 10.40 10.87 7.71
C ASP A 37 9.76 9.52 7.43
N VAL A 38 10.49 8.58 6.78
CA VAL A 38 9.88 7.36 6.24
C VAL A 38 10.57 6.09 6.73
N ALA A 39 9.79 5.16 7.26
CA ALA A 39 10.25 3.81 7.58
C ALA A 39 9.93 2.85 6.44
N ILE A 40 10.96 2.18 5.95
CA ILE A 40 10.92 1.20 4.86
C ILE A 40 10.81 -0.19 5.49
N ALA A 41 9.62 -0.78 5.44
CA ALA A 41 9.37 -2.09 6.03
C ALA A 41 9.21 -3.15 4.94
N ASP A 42 9.98 -4.22 5.03
CA ASP A 42 9.92 -5.33 4.08
C ASP A 42 10.38 -6.63 4.74
N ILE A 43 9.99 -7.77 4.18
CA ILE A 43 10.56 -9.07 4.56
C ILE A 43 12.02 -9.18 4.09
N ASN A 44 12.34 -8.54 2.96
CA ASN A 44 13.69 -8.39 2.42
C ASN A 44 14.37 -7.17 3.06
N ILE A 45 15.09 -7.40 4.16
CA ILE A 45 15.76 -6.31 4.89
C ILE A 45 16.86 -5.65 4.06
N GLU A 46 17.61 -6.40 3.26
CA GLU A 46 18.69 -5.87 2.44
C GLU A 46 18.14 -4.86 1.41
N GLY A 47 17.07 -5.24 0.70
CA GLY A 47 16.40 -4.31 -0.23
C GLY A 47 15.78 -3.10 0.48
N ALA A 48 15.26 -3.28 1.69
CA ALA A 48 14.74 -2.16 2.49
C ALA A 48 15.84 -1.18 2.92
N GLU A 49 17.03 -1.67 3.25
CA GLU A 49 18.21 -0.86 3.59
C GLU A 49 18.71 -0.07 2.38
N GLU A 50 18.79 -0.70 1.20
CA GLU A 50 19.15 -0.03 -0.04
C GLU A 50 18.19 1.11 -0.38
N VAL A 51 16.88 0.85 -0.32
CA VAL A 51 15.85 1.85 -0.59
C VAL A 51 15.86 2.98 0.46
N ALA A 52 16.03 2.65 1.73
CA ALA A 52 16.13 3.65 2.79
C ALA A 52 17.31 4.60 2.56
N LYS A 53 18.47 4.06 2.18
CA LYS A 53 19.66 4.84 1.85
C LYS A 53 19.44 5.71 0.62
N GLU A 54 18.91 5.13 -0.47
CA GLU A 54 18.63 5.85 -1.72
C GLU A 54 17.72 7.07 -1.48
N ILE A 55 16.64 6.87 -0.71
CA ILE A 55 15.69 7.93 -0.38
C ILE A 55 16.34 9.00 0.52
N ALA A 56 17.11 8.61 1.53
CA ALA A 56 17.79 9.55 2.40
C ALA A 56 18.80 10.41 1.62
N ASP A 57 19.59 9.79 0.74
CA ASP A 57 20.58 10.48 -0.10
C ASP A 57 19.91 11.48 -1.07
N ALA A 58 18.73 11.13 -1.61
CA ALA A 58 18.03 11.95 -2.58
C ALA A 58 17.23 13.10 -1.95
N THR A 59 16.68 12.92 -0.75
CA THR A 59 15.70 13.86 -0.17
C THR A 59 16.17 14.55 1.11
N GLY A 60 17.16 13.99 1.79
CA GLY A 60 17.57 14.41 3.13
C GLY A 60 16.62 13.99 4.25
N SER A 61 15.57 13.24 3.95
CA SER A 61 14.62 12.72 4.95
C SER A 61 15.29 11.70 5.87
N LYS A 62 14.85 11.64 7.13
CA LYS A 62 15.26 10.57 8.03
C LYS A 62 14.55 9.28 7.63
N THR A 63 15.33 8.28 7.25
CA THR A 63 14.81 6.96 6.90
C THR A 63 15.34 5.90 7.85
N ILE A 64 14.53 4.89 8.10
CA ILE A 64 14.95 3.64 8.75
C ILE A 64 14.43 2.45 7.96
N SER A 65 15.15 1.34 8.02
CA SER A 65 14.70 0.04 7.52
C SER A 65 14.25 -0.85 8.68
N VAL A 66 13.20 -1.64 8.44
CA VAL A 66 12.68 -2.59 9.43
C VAL A 66 12.30 -3.88 8.73
N GLN A 67 12.92 -5.00 9.15
CA GLN A 67 12.47 -6.30 8.68
C GLN A 67 11.10 -6.65 9.28
N CYS A 68 10.15 -7.01 8.43
CA CYS A 68 8.81 -7.40 8.87
C CYS A 68 8.14 -8.36 7.90
N ASP A 69 7.80 -9.54 8.39
CA ASP A 69 6.80 -10.42 7.78
C ASP A 69 5.43 -10.00 8.29
N VAL A 70 4.61 -9.40 7.42
CA VAL A 70 3.28 -8.89 7.78
C VAL A 70 2.29 -9.97 8.21
N THR A 71 2.60 -11.24 7.98
CA THR A 71 1.78 -12.38 8.47
C THR A 71 2.04 -12.71 9.93
N LYS A 72 3.07 -12.12 10.55
CA LYS A 72 3.49 -12.38 11.93
C LYS A 72 3.11 -11.20 12.82
N GLN A 73 2.06 -11.37 13.60
CA GLN A 73 1.53 -10.32 14.48
C GLN A 73 2.62 -9.68 15.34
N GLU A 74 3.49 -10.50 15.95
CA GLU A 74 4.56 -10.01 16.82
C GLU A 74 5.57 -9.13 16.09
N GLN A 75 5.92 -9.47 14.82
CA GLN A 75 6.82 -8.67 14.01
C GLN A 75 6.16 -7.34 13.60
N VAL A 76 4.87 -7.35 13.25
CA VAL A 76 4.11 -6.14 12.92
C VAL A 76 4.03 -5.20 14.13
N GLU A 77 3.73 -5.74 15.31
CA GLU A 77 3.66 -4.94 16.55
C GLU A 77 5.03 -4.36 16.92
N ALA A 78 6.10 -5.16 16.80
CA ALA A 78 7.48 -4.69 17.03
C ALA A 78 7.90 -3.62 16.03
N MET A 79 7.57 -3.79 14.74
CA MET A 79 7.82 -2.79 13.69
C MET A 79 7.16 -1.46 14.03
N VAL A 80 5.87 -1.46 14.29
CA VAL A 80 5.12 -0.22 14.60
C VAL A 80 5.64 0.44 15.87
N ALA A 81 5.96 -0.34 16.91
CA ALA A 81 6.54 0.18 18.15
C ALA A 81 7.90 0.85 17.90
N LYS A 82 8.81 0.18 17.17
CA LYS A 82 10.13 0.72 16.80
C LYS A 82 10.01 2.03 16.03
N ILE A 83 9.08 2.12 15.07
CA ILE A 83 8.86 3.31 14.25
C ILE A 83 8.34 4.47 15.12
N ALA A 84 7.32 4.20 15.94
CA ALA A 84 6.76 5.20 16.84
C ALA A 84 7.78 5.71 17.88
N GLU A 85 8.64 4.83 18.38
CA GLU A 85 9.73 5.19 19.27
C GLU A 85 10.80 6.04 18.55
N THR A 86 11.21 5.65 17.34
CA THR A 86 12.26 6.33 16.57
C THR A 86 11.87 7.75 16.17
N TYR A 87 10.62 7.94 15.74
CA TYR A 87 10.13 9.24 15.27
C TYR A 87 9.32 10.01 16.33
N GLY A 88 9.03 9.39 17.48
CA GLY A 88 8.21 9.96 18.56
C GLY A 88 6.70 10.00 18.27
N LYS A 89 6.27 9.51 17.09
CA LYS A 89 4.88 9.50 16.61
C LYS A 89 4.70 8.62 15.38
N LEU A 90 3.44 8.44 14.95
CA LEU A 90 3.09 7.82 13.68
C LEU A 90 1.92 8.60 13.04
N ASP A 91 2.20 9.39 12.01
CA ASP A 91 1.18 10.24 11.36
C ASP A 91 0.41 9.50 10.28
N ALA A 92 1.09 8.68 9.47
CA ALA A 92 0.43 7.87 8.46
C ALA A 92 1.11 6.52 8.24
N CYS A 93 0.42 5.62 7.56
CA CYS A 93 1.02 4.39 7.07
C CYS A 93 0.42 3.96 5.73
N PHE A 94 1.25 3.29 4.93
CA PHE A 94 0.82 2.65 3.70
C PHE A 94 1.05 1.13 3.79
N ASN A 95 -0.02 0.39 4.01
CA ASN A 95 -0.03 -1.06 4.09
C ASN A 95 -0.12 -1.62 2.67
N ASN A 96 1.05 -1.87 2.07
CA ASN A 96 1.16 -2.20 0.66
C ASN A 96 1.62 -3.64 0.38
N ALA A 97 2.30 -4.30 1.31
CA ALA A 97 2.77 -5.68 1.13
C ALA A 97 1.66 -6.60 0.59
N GLY A 98 1.95 -7.32 -0.49
CA GLY A 98 0.98 -8.18 -1.14
C GLY A 98 1.61 -9.08 -2.22
N ILE A 99 0.91 -10.18 -2.52
CA ILE A 99 1.29 -11.14 -3.56
C ILE A 99 0.08 -11.52 -4.40
N ALA A 100 0.32 -12.04 -5.58
CA ALA A 100 -0.66 -12.75 -6.39
C ALA A 100 -0.21 -14.20 -6.63
N VAL A 101 -1.16 -15.12 -6.59
CA VAL A 101 -0.97 -16.52 -7.00
C VAL A 101 -2.03 -16.83 -8.03
N ASN A 102 -1.58 -17.24 -9.22
CA ASN A 102 -2.46 -17.61 -10.33
C ASN A 102 -2.57 -19.14 -10.39
N ALA A 103 -3.78 -19.64 -10.25
CA ALA A 103 -4.12 -21.05 -10.44
C ALA A 103 -5.62 -21.16 -10.77
N PRO A 104 -6.03 -22.09 -11.66
CA PRO A 104 -7.45 -22.44 -11.80
C PRO A 104 -8.06 -22.76 -10.44
N ALA A 105 -9.32 -22.34 -10.20
CA ALA A 105 -9.91 -22.44 -8.86
C ALA A 105 -10.01 -23.88 -8.36
N GLU A 106 -10.29 -24.83 -9.24
CA GLU A 106 -10.37 -26.25 -8.95
C GLU A 106 -8.99 -26.91 -8.67
N GLU A 107 -7.90 -26.27 -9.05
CA GLU A 107 -6.53 -26.73 -8.84
C GLU A 107 -5.82 -25.94 -7.73
N MET A 108 -6.36 -24.80 -7.31
CA MET A 108 -5.77 -23.97 -6.26
C MET A 108 -5.76 -24.73 -4.94
N THR A 109 -4.57 -24.97 -4.39
CA THR A 109 -4.44 -25.62 -3.08
C THR A 109 -4.86 -24.68 -1.95
N LEU A 110 -5.29 -25.26 -0.82
CA LEU A 110 -5.60 -24.48 0.38
C LEU A 110 -4.38 -23.67 0.85
N GLU A 111 -3.17 -24.19 0.70
CA GLU A 111 -1.93 -23.49 1.03
C GLU A 111 -1.74 -22.24 0.17
N GLN A 112 -1.94 -22.34 -1.15
CA GLN A 112 -1.85 -21.21 -2.08
C GLN A 112 -2.90 -20.14 -1.75
N TRP A 113 -4.14 -20.56 -1.50
CA TRP A 113 -5.21 -19.69 -1.07
C TRP A 113 -4.85 -18.98 0.26
N GLN A 114 -4.47 -19.75 1.28
CA GLN A 114 -4.16 -19.23 2.61
C GLN A 114 -2.99 -18.25 2.56
N LYS A 115 -1.94 -18.56 1.80
CA LYS A 115 -0.80 -17.65 1.62
C LYS A 115 -1.22 -16.28 1.09
N VAL A 116 -2.13 -16.23 0.11
CA VAL A 116 -2.65 -14.96 -0.42
C VAL A 116 -3.48 -14.22 0.62
N ILE A 117 -4.38 -14.93 1.31
CA ILE A 117 -5.22 -14.33 2.36
C ILE A 117 -4.37 -13.81 3.53
N ASP A 118 -3.39 -14.59 3.97
CA ASP A 118 -2.54 -14.21 5.11
C ASP A 118 -1.73 -12.95 4.82
N ILE A 119 -1.18 -12.81 3.62
CA ILE A 119 -0.39 -11.62 3.27
C ILE A 119 -1.31 -10.44 2.94
N ASN A 120 -2.27 -10.63 2.01
CA ASN A 120 -2.99 -9.51 1.41
C ASN A 120 -4.13 -8.96 2.28
N LEU A 121 -4.74 -9.79 3.13
CA LEU A 121 -5.87 -9.40 3.96
C LEU A 121 -5.53 -9.42 5.44
N THR A 122 -5.06 -10.56 5.97
CA THR A 122 -4.69 -10.67 7.38
C THR A 122 -3.52 -9.74 7.71
N GLY A 123 -2.50 -9.67 6.85
CA GLY A 123 -1.37 -8.75 7.03
C GLY A 123 -1.78 -7.28 7.06
N ILE A 124 -2.68 -6.86 6.17
CA ILE A 124 -3.25 -5.50 6.19
C ILE A 124 -4.05 -5.25 7.48
N PHE A 125 -4.83 -6.22 7.94
CA PHE A 125 -5.55 -6.14 9.23
C PHE A 125 -4.57 -5.97 10.39
N LEU A 126 -3.52 -6.77 10.47
CA LEU A 126 -2.50 -6.69 11.52
C LEU A 126 -1.79 -5.34 11.52
N CYS A 127 -1.34 -4.88 10.35
CA CYS A 127 -0.69 -3.57 10.19
C CYS A 127 -1.64 -2.42 10.56
N SER A 128 -2.88 -2.44 10.04
CA SER A 128 -3.88 -1.41 10.33
C SER A 128 -4.23 -1.34 11.82
N THR A 129 -4.37 -2.48 12.49
CA THR A 129 -4.71 -2.51 13.92
C THR A 129 -3.54 -2.11 14.80
N ALA A 130 -2.31 -2.49 14.46
CA ALA A 130 -1.12 -2.07 15.20
C ALA A 130 -0.89 -0.55 15.07
N ALA A 131 -0.94 0.01 13.85
CA ALA A 131 -0.88 1.44 13.62
C ALA A 131 -2.05 2.18 14.28
N GLY A 132 -3.26 1.64 14.15
CA GLY A 132 -4.46 2.19 14.76
C GLY A 132 -4.34 2.35 16.28
N ARG A 133 -3.76 1.37 17.00
CA ARG A 133 -3.53 1.50 18.44
C ARG A 133 -2.66 2.69 18.82
N VAL A 134 -1.65 3.01 18.02
CA VAL A 134 -0.80 4.19 18.22
C VAL A 134 -1.57 5.45 17.90
N MET A 135 -2.17 5.53 16.71
CA MET A 135 -2.88 6.71 16.20
C MET A 135 -4.10 7.06 17.05
N LEU A 136 -4.85 6.06 17.54
CA LEU A 136 -6.00 6.27 18.45
C LEU A 136 -5.58 6.86 19.81
N LYS A 137 -4.40 6.51 20.32
CA LYS A 137 -3.83 7.15 21.53
C LYS A 137 -3.37 8.56 21.25
N GLN A 138 -2.87 8.85 20.06
CA GLN A 138 -2.49 10.20 19.62
C GLN A 138 -3.70 11.11 19.36
N GLY A 139 -4.86 10.53 19.04
CA GLY A 139 -6.06 11.26 18.63
C GLY A 139 -6.05 11.70 17.16
N TYR A 140 -5.10 11.24 16.36
CA TYR A 140 -5.01 11.51 14.91
C TYR A 140 -4.21 10.40 14.18
N GLY A 141 -4.41 10.29 12.88
CA GLY A 141 -3.64 9.41 12.01
C GLY A 141 -4.31 9.16 10.67
N SER A 142 -3.53 8.64 9.71
CA SER A 142 -4.03 8.23 8.40
C SER A 142 -3.50 6.85 8.01
N ILE A 143 -4.39 5.91 7.80
CA ILE A 143 -4.08 4.56 7.32
C ILE A 143 -4.50 4.45 5.86
N ILE A 144 -3.58 4.00 5.01
CA ILE A 144 -3.81 3.77 3.59
C ILE A 144 -3.53 2.30 3.30
N ASN A 145 -4.51 1.60 2.75
CA ASN A 145 -4.40 0.18 2.41
C ASN A 145 -4.31 -0.01 0.89
N THR A 146 -3.62 -1.04 0.44
CA THR A 146 -3.57 -1.42 -0.97
C THR A 146 -4.62 -2.49 -1.27
N ALA A 147 -5.78 -2.03 -1.79
CA ALA A 147 -6.76 -2.88 -2.42
C ALA A 147 -6.34 -3.20 -3.88
N SER A 148 -7.24 -3.27 -4.82
CA SER A 148 -6.99 -3.46 -6.26
C SER A 148 -8.28 -3.29 -7.04
N MET A 149 -8.20 -2.93 -8.32
CA MET A 149 -9.32 -3.08 -9.24
C MET A 149 -9.90 -4.51 -9.22
N SER A 150 -9.06 -5.51 -8.89
CA SER A 150 -9.45 -6.93 -8.75
C SER A 150 -10.40 -7.19 -7.58
N GLY A 151 -10.58 -6.24 -6.67
CA GLY A 151 -11.62 -6.26 -5.66
C GLY A 151 -13.00 -5.79 -6.15
N HIS A 152 -13.05 -5.21 -7.35
CA HIS A 152 -14.25 -4.65 -7.97
C HIS A 152 -14.71 -5.45 -9.18
N ILE A 153 -13.76 -6.01 -9.93
CA ILE A 153 -14.01 -6.81 -11.14
C ILE A 153 -13.21 -8.11 -11.09
N VAL A 154 -13.54 -9.05 -11.96
CA VAL A 154 -12.73 -10.24 -12.18
C VAL A 154 -11.79 -10.00 -13.34
N ASN A 155 -10.50 -10.09 -13.08
CA ASN A 155 -9.46 -9.96 -14.10
C ASN A 155 -9.40 -11.20 -15.01
N VAL A 156 -9.24 -10.95 -16.28
CA VAL A 156 -9.01 -11.99 -17.28
C VAL A 156 -7.74 -11.66 -18.07
N PRO A 157 -7.01 -12.69 -18.56
CA PRO A 157 -7.32 -14.13 -18.55
C PRO A 157 -6.81 -14.89 -17.32
N GLN A 158 -6.02 -14.25 -16.43
CA GLN A 158 -5.38 -14.95 -15.32
C GLN A 158 -6.39 -15.40 -14.25
N PRO A 159 -6.38 -16.70 -13.87
CA PRO A 159 -7.19 -17.19 -12.77
C PRO A 159 -6.53 -16.84 -11.42
N GLN A 160 -7.19 -16.02 -10.61
CA GLN A 160 -6.62 -15.49 -9.35
C GLN A 160 -7.70 -15.27 -8.27
N CYS A 161 -8.61 -16.24 -8.08
CA CYS A 161 -9.78 -16.06 -7.19
C CYS A 161 -9.41 -15.67 -5.76
N GLY A 162 -8.32 -16.23 -5.19
CA GLY A 162 -7.83 -15.86 -3.86
C GLY A 162 -7.36 -14.40 -3.77
N TYR A 163 -6.69 -13.91 -4.82
CA TYR A 163 -6.28 -12.50 -4.89
C TYR A 163 -7.50 -11.57 -4.95
N ASN A 164 -8.45 -11.84 -5.83
CA ASN A 164 -9.67 -11.04 -5.97
C ASN A 164 -10.45 -10.98 -4.64
N ALA A 165 -10.65 -12.14 -3.99
CA ALA A 165 -11.32 -12.22 -2.70
C ALA A 165 -10.57 -11.41 -1.62
N SER A 166 -9.23 -11.52 -1.56
CA SER A 166 -8.42 -10.77 -0.58
C SER A 166 -8.55 -9.26 -0.77
N LYS A 167 -8.54 -8.78 -2.02
CA LYS A 167 -8.59 -7.34 -2.33
C LYS A 167 -9.99 -6.75 -2.14
N ALA A 168 -11.05 -7.49 -2.43
CA ALA A 168 -12.41 -7.13 -2.04
C ALA A 168 -12.56 -7.04 -0.51
N GLY A 169 -11.96 -8.00 0.22
CA GLY A 169 -11.90 -7.97 1.68
C GLY A 169 -11.21 -6.72 2.24
N VAL A 170 -10.11 -6.28 1.63
CA VAL A 170 -9.39 -5.05 2.03
C VAL A 170 -10.28 -3.81 1.87
N SER A 171 -11.03 -3.70 0.75
CA SER A 171 -11.94 -2.56 0.53
C SER A 171 -13.01 -2.47 1.62
N LEU A 172 -13.61 -3.60 2.01
CA LEU A 172 -14.63 -3.59 3.06
C LEU A 172 -14.02 -3.44 4.47
N LEU A 173 -12.86 -4.04 4.74
CA LEU A 173 -12.12 -3.82 5.99
C LEU A 173 -11.79 -2.33 6.18
N THR A 174 -11.33 -1.65 5.13
CA THR A 174 -11.06 -0.22 5.14
C THR A 174 -12.27 0.61 5.57
N LYS A 175 -13.45 0.32 5.00
CA LYS A 175 -14.70 0.99 5.37
C LYS A 175 -15.09 0.73 6.82
N SER A 176 -14.94 -0.51 7.30
CA SER A 176 -15.25 -0.89 8.68
C SER A 176 -14.38 -0.11 9.68
N LEU A 177 -13.06 -0.11 9.49
CA LEU A 177 -12.13 0.61 10.35
C LEU A 177 -12.35 2.13 10.30
N ALA A 178 -12.68 2.68 9.12
CA ALA A 178 -12.98 4.09 8.96
C ALA A 178 -14.18 4.51 9.81
N VAL A 179 -15.27 3.73 9.79
CA VAL A 179 -16.47 4.01 10.60
C VAL A 179 -16.18 3.92 12.09
N GLU A 180 -15.41 2.92 12.52
CA GLU A 180 -15.06 2.72 13.93
C GLU A 180 -14.17 3.82 14.51
N TRP A 181 -13.29 4.40 13.68
CA TRP A 181 -12.21 5.27 14.15
C TRP A 181 -12.36 6.74 13.79
N ALA A 182 -13.29 7.10 12.89
CA ALA A 182 -13.48 8.48 12.43
C ALA A 182 -13.67 9.48 13.58
N LYS A 183 -14.55 9.17 14.55
CA LYS A 183 -14.79 10.05 15.71
C LYS A 183 -13.60 10.15 16.69
N LYS A 184 -12.60 9.29 16.48
CA LYS A 184 -11.37 9.26 17.29
C LYS A 184 -10.18 9.88 16.56
N GLY A 185 -10.44 10.57 15.43
CA GLY A 185 -9.42 11.30 14.68
C GLY A 185 -8.57 10.47 13.73
N VAL A 186 -8.87 9.18 13.52
CA VAL A 186 -8.11 8.31 12.61
C VAL A 186 -8.90 8.06 11.33
N ARG A 187 -8.29 8.40 10.19
CA ARG A 187 -8.84 8.14 8.86
C ARG A 187 -8.29 6.82 8.32
N VAL A 188 -9.11 6.09 7.59
CA VAL A 188 -8.70 4.84 6.92
C VAL A 188 -9.24 4.85 5.51
N ASN A 189 -8.36 4.76 4.52
CA ASN A 189 -8.71 4.72 3.10
C ASN A 189 -7.95 3.60 2.40
N CYS A 190 -8.34 3.26 1.18
CA CYS A 190 -7.53 2.41 0.33
C CYS A 190 -7.40 2.99 -1.08
N ILE A 191 -6.36 2.56 -1.78
CA ILE A 191 -6.24 2.73 -3.22
C ILE A 191 -6.48 1.39 -3.90
N SER A 192 -7.11 1.41 -5.06
CA SER A 192 -7.35 0.26 -5.93
C SER A 192 -6.63 0.46 -7.27
N PRO A 193 -5.31 0.11 -7.33
CA PRO A 193 -4.57 0.22 -8.57
C PRO A 193 -5.08 -0.75 -9.64
N GLY A 194 -4.96 -0.33 -10.90
CA GLY A 194 -5.05 -1.21 -12.06
C GLY A 194 -3.76 -2.02 -12.27
N TYR A 195 -3.48 -2.38 -13.51
CA TYR A 195 -2.22 -3.00 -13.88
C TYR A 195 -1.10 -1.95 -13.86
N ILE A 196 -0.15 -2.11 -12.93
CA ILE A 196 0.99 -1.21 -12.74
C ILE A 196 2.28 -1.92 -13.15
N GLY A 197 3.01 -1.32 -14.10
CA GLY A 197 4.28 -1.82 -14.60
C GLY A 197 5.42 -1.60 -13.62
N THR A 198 5.46 -2.41 -12.56
CA THR A 198 6.63 -2.45 -11.66
C THR A 198 7.78 -3.20 -12.31
N ASP A 199 9.01 -2.99 -11.85
CA ASP A 199 10.18 -3.71 -12.37
C ASP A 199 9.99 -5.22 -12.34
N LEU A 200 9.37 -5.75 -11.27
CA LEU A 200 9.06 -7.17 -11.12
C LEU A 200 8.18 -7.70 -12.28
N ILE A 201 7.27 -6.89 -12.79
CA ILE A 201 6.39 -7.26 -13.93
C ILE A 201 7.13 -7.03 -15.25
N MET A 202 7.78 -5.88 -15.40
CA MET A 202 8.38 -5.45 -16.68
C MET A 202 9.62 -6.26 -17.07
N THR A 203 10.36 -6.82 -16.11
CA THR A 203 11.54 -7.64 -16.36
C THR A 203 11.24 -9.12 -16.64
N ARG A 204 10.00 -9.56 -16.45
CA ARG A 204 9.59 -10.94 -16.65
C ARG A 204 9.17 -11.19 -18.09
N GLU A 205 10.02 -11.91 -18.84
CA GLU A 205 9.76 -12.28 -20.24
C GLU A 205 8.48 -13.13 -20.41
N ASP A 206 8.18 -14.02 -19.45
CA ASP A 206 6.99 -14.88 -19.46
C ASP A 206 5.68 -14.09 -19.31
N LEU A 207 5.73 -12.86 -18.82
CA LEU A 207 4.55 -11.99 -18.68
C LEU A 207 4.29 -11.11 -19.91
N LYS A 208 5.21 -11.02 -20.88
CA LYS A 208 5.02 -10.17 -22.06
C LYS A 208 3.70 -10.41 -22.81
N PRO A 209 3.29 -11.66 -23.12
CA PRO A 209 2.02 -11.88 -23.80
C PRO A 209 0.81 -11.42 -22.97
N LEU A 210 0.90 -11.54 -21.64
CA LEU A 210 -0.15 -11.10 -20.74
C LEU A 210 -0.21 -9.56 -20.65
N ILE A 211 0.94 -8.90 -20.63
CA ILE A 211 1.05 -7.43 -20.66
C ILE A 211 0.43 -6.87 -21.95
N GLU A 212 0.69 -7.50 -23.09
CA GLU A 212 0.07 -7.11 -24.38
C GLU A 212 -1.46 -7.21 -24.31
N GLN A 213 -2.00 -8.28 -23.71
CA GLN A 213 -3.43 -8.43 -23.51
C GLN A 213 -4.00 -7.36 -22.56
N TRP A 214 -3.35 -7.09 -21.44
CA TRP A 214 -3.78 -6.03 -20.52
C TRP A 214 -3.78 -4.66 -21.19
N ASN A 215 -2.76 -4.36 -21.98
CA ASN A 215 -2.69 -3.12 -22.75
C ASN A 215 -3.83 -3.03 -23.78
N ALA A 216 -4.12 -4.11 -24.48
CA ALA A 216 -5.19 -4.14 -25.47
C ALA A 216 -6.60 -4.01 -24.85
N MET A 217 -6.77 -4.49 -23.61
CA MET A 217 -8.04 -4.41 -22.89
C MET A 217 -8.24 -3.06 -22.17
N GLY A 218 -7.16 -2.40 -21.76
CA GLY A 218 -7.23 -1.17 -21.00
C GLY A 218 -7.52 0.06 -21.89
N PRO A 219 -8.43 0.97 -21.51
CA PRO A 219 -8.74 2.18 -22.28
C PRO A 219 -7.55 3.07 -22.58
N LEU A 220 -6.57 3.16 -21.66
CA LEU A 220 -5.36 3.94 -21.89
C LEU A 220 -4.30 3.20 -22.72
N GLY A 221 -4.49 1.92 -23.07
CA GLY A 221 -3.62 1.14 -23.93
C GLY A 221 -2.23 0.85 -23.35
N ARG A 222 -2.04 1.01 -22.05
CA ARG A 222 -0.76 0.80 -21.37
C ARG A 222 -0.95 0.45 -19.91
N LEU A 223 0.08 -0.13 -19.30
CA LEU A 223 0.16 -0.22 -17.84
C LEU A 223 0.34 1.18 -17.22
N GLY A 224 -0.17 1.36 -16.01
CA GLY A 224 0.19 2.49 -15.17
C GLY A 224 1.64 2.37 -14.67
N ARG A 225 2.26 3.49 -14.31
CA ARG A 225 3.56 3.51 -13.65
C ARG A 225 3.37 3.64 -12.14
N PRO A 226 4.29 3.12 -11.31
CA PRO A 226 4.23 3.32 -9.85
C PRO A 226 4.12 4.79 -9.44
N GLU A 227 4.78 5.70 -10.19
CA GLU A 227 4.77 7.15 -9.96
C GLU A 227 3.37 7.77 -10.13
N GLU A 228 2.50 7.15 -10.94
CA GLU A 228 1.13 7.65 -11.15
C GLU A 228 0.22 7.43 -9.92
N LEU A 229 0.69 6.68 -8.91
CA LEU A 229 0.02 6.50 -7.63
C LEU A 229 0.52 7.46 -6.54
N GLN A 230 1.64 8.15 -6.75
CA GLN A 230 2.31 8.95 -5.72
C GLN A 230 1.44 10.10 -5.20
N SER A 231 0.84 10.87 -6.11
CA SER A 231 0.07 12.07 -5.73
C SER A 231 -1.14 11.74 -4.87
N ILE A 232 -1.86 10.67 -5.18
CA ILE A 232 -3.01 10.26 -4.35
C ILE A 232 -2.58 9.74 -2.98
N LEU A 233 -1.43 9.06 -2.89
CA LEU A 233 -0.87 8.58 -1.63
C LEU A 233 -0.42 9.74 -0.75
N VAL A 234 0.28 10.75 -1.30
CA VAL A 234 0.65 11.97 -0.57
C VAL A 234 -0.60 12.72 -0.08
N TYR A 235 -1.63 12.87 -0.94
CA TYR A 235 -2.91 13.43 -0.53
C TYR A 235 -3.53 12.69 0.65
N LEU A 236 -3.61 11.37 0.58
CA LEU A 236 -4.23 10.56 1.65
C LEU A 236 -3.42 10.57 2.95
N ALA A 237 -2.10 10.67 2.90
CA ALA A 237 -1.24 10.75 4.06
C ALA A 237 -1.32 12.13 4.76
N GLY A 238 -1.60 13.19 4.00
CA GLY A 238 -1.61 14.57 4.45
C GLY A 238 -2.93 15.05 5.05
N ASP A 239 -2.90 16.27 5.58
CA ASP A 239 -4.06 16.89 6.22
C ASP A 239 -5.09 17.43 5.22
N THR A 240 -4.69 17.57 3.94
CA THR A 240 -5.59 17.93 2.84
C THR A 240 -6.70 16.92 2.60
N SER A 241 -6.52 15.69 3.06
CA SER A 241 -7.55 14.63 3.01
C SER A 241 -8.37 14.50 4.30
N SER A 242 -8.44 15.53 5.13
CA SER A 242 -9.12 15.51 6.44
C SER A 242 -10.59 15.11 6.40
N PHE A 243 -11.28 15.28 5.25
CA PHE A 243 -12.68 14.86 5.05
C PHE A 243 -12.80 13.58 4.21
N THR A 244 -11.68 12.88 3.97
CA THR A 244 -11.63 11.63 3.18
C THR A 244 -11.34 10.46 4.10
N THR A 245 -12.34 9.63 4.38
CA THR A 245 -12.21 8.37 5.15
C THR A 245 -13.23 7.35 4.66
N GLY A 246 -12.89 6.08 4.67
CA GLY A 246 -13.70 4.98 4.13
C GLY A 246 -13.74 4.93 2.61
N SER A 247 -12.91 5.72 1.93
CA SER A 247 -12.87 5.79 0.47
C SER A 247 -11.98 4.67 -0.10
N ASP A 248 -12.44 4.10 -1.20
CA ASP A 248 -11.66 3.21 -2.07
C ASP A 248 -11.44 3.97 -3.39
N ILE A 249 -10.19 4.38 -3.63
CA ILE A 249 -9.85 5.24 -4.75
C ILE A 249 -9.24 4.40 -5.87
N ILE A 250 -10.01 4.21 -6.93
CA ILE A 250 -9.59 3.44 -8.10
C ILE A 250 -8.66 4.29 -8.95
N VAL A 251 -7.47 3.74 -9.27
CA VAL A 251 -6.46 4.36 -10.14
C VAL A 251 -6.01 3.30 -11.16
N ASP A 252 -6.79 3.11 -12.21
CA ASP A 252 -6.70 1.95 -13.11
C ASP A 252 -6.76 2.28 -14.60
N GLY A 253 -6.67 3.56 -14.98
CA GLY A 253 -6.78 3.97 -16.38
C GLY A 253 -8.13 3.66 -17.00
N ALA A 254 -9.21 3.71 -16.20
CA ALA A 254 -10.59 3.40 -16.58
C ALA A 254 -10.85 1.90 -16.88
N PHE A 255 -9.98 1.00 -16.45
CA PHE A 255 -10.12 -0.44 -16.71
C PHE A 255 -11.41 -1.02 -16.13
N THR A 256 -11.92 -0.47 -15.01
CA THR A 256 -13.15 -0.93 -14.34
C THR A 256 -14.42 -0.18 -14.79
N CYS A 257 -14.34 0.68 -15.80
CA CYS A 257 -15.48 1.50 -16.20
C CYS A 257 -16.46 0.81 -17.17
N PHE A 258 -16.18 -0.42 -17.61
CA PHE A 258 -17.03 -1.16 -18.58
C PHE A 258 -16.98 -2.68 -18.33
#